data_9fcfd2d0e5553070657aea5ea5a35de6
#
_entry.id   9fcfd2d0e5553070657aea5ea5a35de6
#
_cell.length_a   1.000
_cell.length_b   1.000
_cell.length_c   1.000
_cell.angle_alpha   90.00
_cell.angle_beta   90.00
_cell.angle_gamma   90.00
#
_symmetry.space_group_name_H-M   'P 1'
#
loop_
_entity.id
_entity.type
_entity.pdbx_description
1 polymer ?
#
loop_
_entity_poly.entity_id
_entity_poly.type
_entity_poly.pdbx_seq_one_letter_code
_entity_poly.pdbx_strand_id
1 'polypeptide(L)'
;MENNYYTLPPEAYTFTRSSIFQKMCTVAISYTDSSGGVYILGDTFLRNFLTTFDYEEGKIELSLNVNAPPGITVEFKLSPWMIFGIIAGGLVVVVLIAWIACCCCDKIK
;
A
#
# COMPACT_ATOMS: atom_id res chain seq x y z
N MET A 1 -4.67 1.12 -6.51
CA MET A 1 -4.82 0.10 -5.44
C MET A 1 -4.17 -1.25 -5.77
N GLU A 2 -3.76 -1.48 -6.99
CA GLU A 2 -3.35 -2.83 -7.45
C GLU A 2 -2.16 -3.45 -6.72
N ASN A 3 -1.26 -2.66 -6.13
CA ASN A 3 -0.05 -3.19 -5.46
C ASN A 3 0.10 -2.74 -4.00
N ASN A 4 -0.94 -2.16 -3.41
CA ASN A 4 -0.89 -1.69 -2.03
C ASN A 4 -1.78 -2.55 -1.13
N TYR A 5 -1.24 -2.90 0.02
CA TYR A 5 -1.97 -3.58 1.08
C TYR A 5 -2.27 -2.59 2.19
N TYR A 6 -3.53 -2.52 2.57
CA TYR A 6 -4.01 -1.64 3.63
C TYR A 6 -4.42 -2.51 4.81
N THR A 7 -3.66 -2.46 5.88
CA THR A 7 -3.97 -3.18 7.12
C THR A 7 -4.61 -2.22 8.09
N LEU A 8 -5.82 -2.54 8.52
CA LEU A 8 -6.58 -1.75 9.48
C LEU A 8 -6.72 -2.52 10.79
N PRO A 9 -6.36 -1.92 11.94
CA PRO A 9 -6.61 -2.54 13.23
C PRO A 9 -8.12 -2.53 13.55
N PRO A 10 -8.58 -3.35 14.52
CA PRO A 10 -10.00 -3.42 14.87
C PRO A 10 -10.63 -2.08 15.20
N GLU A 11 -9.88 -1.16 15.81
CA GLU A 11 -10.34 0.18 16.18
C GLU A 11 -10.73 1.03 14.98
N ALA A 12 -10.19 0.72 13.79
CA ALA A 12 -10.50 1.45 12.56
C ALA A 12 -11.88 1.10 11.98
N TYR A 13 -12.42 -0.09 12.28
CA TYR A 13 -13.69 -0.56 11.72
C TYR A 13 -14.71 -1.01 12.76
N THR A 14 -14.44 -0.79 14.08
CA THR A 14 -15.40 -1.05 15.14
C THR A 14 -15.86 0.23 15.80
N PHE A 15 -17.11 0.26 16.23
CA PHE A 15 -17.71 1.34 17.01
C PHE A 15 -18.17 0.82 18.35
N THR A 16 -17.72 1.46 19.40
CA THR A 16 -18.22 1.18 20.75
C THR A 16 -19.26 2.23 21.12
N ARG A 17 -20.48 1.76 21.33
CA ARG A 17 -21.56 2.58 21.88
C ARG A 17 -21.76 2.22 23.34
N SER A 18 -21.56 3.18 24.21
CA SER A 18 -21.80 3.03 25.64
C SER A 18 -23.12 3.66 26.02
N SER A 19 -23.99 2.89 26.63
CA SER A 19 -25.20 3.35 27.31
C SER A 19 -25.04 3.14 28.83
N ILE A 20 -25.91 3.79 29.61
CA ILE A 20 -25.85 3.67 31.08
C ILE A 20 -25.92 2.21 31.57
N PHE A 21 -26.56 1.34 30.79
CA PHE A 21 -26.81 -0.06 31.17
C PHE A 21 -26.05 -1.08 30.33
N GLN A 22 -25.46 -0.68 29.20
CA GLN A 22 -24.85 -1.65 28.27
C GLN A 22 -23.77 -1.01 27.41
N LYS A 23 -22.66 -1.71 27.27
CA LYS A 23 -21.61 -1.41 26.32
C LYS A 23 -21.74 -2.34 25.12
N MET A 24 -21.96 -1.77 23.93
CA MET A 24 -22.12 -2.52 22.69
C MET A 24 -20.97 -2.17 21.73
N CYS A 25 -20.33 -3.20 21.18
CA CYS A 25 -19.33 -3.07 20.12
C CYS A 25 -19.95 -3.53 18.81
N THR A 26 -19.91 -2.68 17.80
CA THR A 26 -20.46 -2.97 16.47
C THR A 26 -19.35 -2.96 15.44
N VAL A 27 -19.29 -4.00 14.62
CA VAL A 27 -18.39 -4.08 13.47
C VAL A 27 -19.04 -3.37 12.28
N ALA A 28 -18.36 -2.40 11.71
CA ALA A 28 -18.87 -1.60 10.60
C ALA A 28 -18.42 -2.16 9.22
N ILE A 29 -18.56 -3.47 9.07
CA ILE A 29 -18.32 -4.19 7.82
C ILE A 29 -19.55 -5.04 7.56
N SER A 30 -20.14 -4.90 6.39
CA SER A 30 -21.29 -5.70 5.98
C SER A 30 -21.05 -6.39 4.64
N TYR A 31 -21.70 -7.52 4.46
CA TYR A 31 -21.69 -8.28 3.24
C TYR A 31 -23.02 -8.09 2.50
N THR A 32 -22.95 -8.03 1.18
CA THR A 32 -24.15 -8.03 0.32
C THR A 32 -23.93 -8.90 -0.91
N ASP A 33 -24.89 -9.76 -1.20
CA ASP A 33 -24.87 -10.65 -2.37
C ASP A 33 -25.08 -9.89 -3.69
N SER A 34 -25.61 -8.69 -3.62
CA SER A 34 -26.01 -7.91 -4.82
C SER A 34 -24.85 -7.25 -5.55
N SER A 35 -23.64 -7.30 -4.99
CA SER A 35 -22.50 -6.52 -5.48
C SER A 35 -21.81 -7.10 -6.71
N GLY A 36 -22.11 -8.32 -7.12
CA GLY A 36 -21.46 -8.93 -8.29
C GLY A 36 -19.94 -8.97 -8.22
N GLY A 37 -19.36 -9.08 -7.01
CA GLY A 37 -17.91 -9.03 -6.79
C GLY A 37 -17.33 -7.62 -6.66
N VAL A 38 -18.16 -6.61 -6.50
CA VAL A 38 -17.74 -5.22 -6.26
C VAL A 38 -17.54 -5.00 -4.77
N TYR A 39 -16.42 -4.38 -4.41
CA TYR A 39 -16.12 -3.92 -3.04
C TYR A 39 -16.43 -2.43 -2.92
N ILE A 40 -17.23 -2.06 -1.92
CA ILE A 40 -17.57 -0.67 -1.66
C ILE A 40 -16.80 -0.22 -0.41
N LEU A 41 -15.84 0.67 -0.60
CA LEU A 41 -15.08 1.31 0.46
C LEU A 41 -15.81 2.57 0.91
N GLY A 42 -16.61 2.45 1.97
CA GLY A 42 -17.40 3.54 2.49
C GLY A 42 -16.68 4.36 3.57
N ASP A 43 -17.46 5.12 4.32
CA ASP A 43 -16.99 6.03 5.36
C ASP A 43 -16.07 5.36 6.40
N THR A 44 -16.36 4.14 6.79
CA THR A 44 -15.54 3.38 7.74
C THR A 44 -14.09 3.21 7.28
N PHE A 45 -13.88 3.02 5.99
CA PHE A 45 -12.54 2.95 5.41
C PHE A 45 -11.97 4.36 5.17
N LEU A 46 -12.73 5.20 4.49
CA LEU A 46 -12.26 6.50 4.00
C LEU A 46 -11.91 7.49 5.13
N ARG A 47 -12.57 7.42 6.28
CA ARG A 47 -12.25 8.29 7.43
C ARG A 47 -10.83 8.11 7.96
N ASN A 48 -10.20 6.95 7.69
CA ASN A 48 -8.82 6.67 8.11
C ASN A 48 -7.78 7.25 7.14
N PHE A 49 -8.22 7.74 5.98
CA PHE A 49 -7.36 8.26 4.93
C PHE A 49 -7.82 9.64 4.45
N LEU A 50 -6.87 10.48 4.12
CA LEU A 50 -7.11 11.66 3.30
C LEU A 50 -7.17 11.20 1.85
N THR A 51 -8.34 11.31 1.24
CA THR A 51 -8.57 10.87 -0.14
C THR A 51 -8.52 12.06 -1.08
N THR A 52 -7.62 12.02 -2.04
CA THR A 52 -7.48 13.03 -3.08
C THR A 52 -7.91 12.43 -4.42
N PHE A 53 -8.83 13.09 -5.10
CA PHE A 53 -9.30 12.69 -6.43
C PHE A 53 -8.63 13.57 -7.49
N ASP A 54 -7.76 12.98 -8.27
CA ASP A 54 -7.15 13.62 -9.42
C ASP A 54 -7.93 13.27 -10.68
N TYR A 55 -8.69 14.23 -11.17
CA TYR A 55 -9.53 14.07 -12.35
C TYR A 55 -8.75 14.17 -13.66
N GLU A 56 -7.60 14.84 -13.66
CA GLU A 56 -6.78 14.99 -14.85
C GLU A 56 -6.07 13.69 -15.19
N GLU A 57 -5.52 13.03 -14.19
CA GLU A 57 -4.82 11.75 -14.36
C GLU A 57 -5.71 10.52 -14.09
N GLY A 58 -6.95 10.73 -13.64
CA GLY A 58 -7.87 9.65 -13.30
C GLY A 58 -7.39 8.79 -12.13
N LYS A 59 -6.70 9.39 -11.16
CA LYS A 59 -6.12 8.71 -10.00
C LYS A 59 -6.83 9.06 -8.72
N ILE A 60 -6.77 8.13 -7.78
CA ILE A 60 -7.20 8.34 -6.40
C ILE A 60 -5.99 8.11 -5.51
N GLU A 61 -5.60 9.13 -4.75
CA GLU A 61 -4.53 9.05 -3.77
C GLU A 61 -5.10 8.92 -2.36
N LEU A 62 -4.55 8.01 -1.59
CA LEU A 62 -4.90 7.76 -0.20
C LEU A 62 -3.69 8.05 0.68
N SER A 63 -3.78 9.07 1.52
CA SER A 63 -2.78 9.39 2.53
C SER A 63 -3.34 9.09 3.91
N LEU A 64 -2.51 8.62 4.84
CA LEU A 64 -2.96 8.32 6.19
C LEU A 64 -3.45 9.59 6.89
N ASN A 65 -4.64 9.52 7.47
CA ASN A 65 -5.17 10.61 8.29
C ASN A 65 -4.39 10.69 9.61
N VAL A 66 -3.95 11.88 10.01
CA VAL A 66 -3.20 12.10 11.26
C VAL A 66 -4.00 11.73 12.53
N ASN A 67 -5.33 11.71 12.43
CA ASN A 67 -6.24 11.32 13.50
C ASN A 67 -6.69 9.86 13.41
N ALA A 68 -6.15 9.09 12.48
CA ALA A 68 -6.47 7.68 12.35
C ALA A 68 -5.95 6.88 13.55
N PRO A 69 -6.61 5.78 13.93
CA PRO A 69 -6.13 4.89 14.96
C PRO A 69 -4.71 4.40 14.67
N PRO A 70 -3.86 4.23 15.69
CA PRO A 70 -2.52 3.68 15.50
C PRO A 70 -2.61 2.22 15.02
N GLY A 71 -1.62 1.80 14.21
CA GLY A 71 -1.55 0.44 13.68
C GLY A 71 -2.09 0.28 12.26
N ILE A 72 -2.56 1.37 11.62
CA ILE A 72 -2.85 1.35 10.18
C ILE A 72 -1.52 1.35 9.42
N THR A 73 -1.34 0.36 8.57
CA THR A 73 -0.16 0.25 7.71
C THR A 73 -0.57 0.17 6.25
N VAL A 74 0.21 0.82 5.42
CA VAL A 74 0.10 0.74 3.96
C VAL A 74 1.39 0.14 3.45
N GLU A 75 1.32 -1.07 2.92
CA GLU A 75 2.48 -1.78 2.39
C GLU A 75 2.42 -1.82 0.87
N PHE A 76 3.50 -1.42 0.24
CA PHE A 76 3.68 -1.54 -1.19
C PHE A 76 4.34 -2.88 -1.51
N LYS A 77 3.63 -3.74 -2.22
CA LYS A 77 4.17 -5.01 -2.68
C LYS A 77 4.81 -4.83 -4.06
N LEU A 78 6.13 -4.93 -4.10
CA LEU A 78 6.86 -5.01 -5.36
C LEU A 78 6.50 -6.29 -6.09
N SER A 79 6.20 -6.18 -7.39
CA SER A 79 5.96 -7.37 -8.20
C SER A 79 7.27 -8.18 -8.33
N PRO A 80 7.20 -9.52 -8.43
CA PRO A 80 8.40 -10.36 -8.63
C PRO A 80 9.23 -9.95 -9.86
N TRP A 81 8.59 -9.46 -10.90
CA TRP A 81 9.26 -8.98 -12.12
C TRP A 81 10.09 -7.72 -11.89
N MET A 82 9.63 -6.80 -11.03
CA MET A 82 10.40 -5.61 -10.67
C MET A 82 11.65 -5.98 -9.87
N ILE A 83 11.53 -6.91 -8.93
CA ILE A 83 12.68 -7.42 -8.15
C ILE A 83 13.70 -8.08 -9.08
N PHE A 84 13.23 -8.90 -10.01
CA PHE A 84 14.09 -9.56 -11.00
C PHE A 84 14.81 -8.55 -11.90
N GLY A 85 14.12 -7.51 -12.35
CA GLY A 85 14.69 -6.42 -13.14
C GLY A 85 15.80 -5.66 -12.40
N ILE A 86 15.61 -5.37 -11.12
CA ILE A 86 16.61 -4.67 -10.29
C ILE A 86 17.87 -5.54 -10.11
N ILE A 87 17.71 -6.83 -9.84
CA ILE A 87 18.83 -7.76 -9.67
C ILE A 87 19.60 -7.91 -10.99
N ALA A 88 18.91 -8.14 -12.09
CA ALA A 88 19.51 -8.27 -13.42
C ALA A 88 20.27 -7.01 -13.85
N GLY A 89 19.67 -5.83 -13.63
CA GLY A 89 20.31 -4.54 -13.92
C GLY A 89 21.56 -4.31 -13.09
N GLY A 90 21.52 -4.65 -11.80
CA GLY A 90 22.66 -4.56 -10.90
C GLY A 90 23.84 -5.44 -11.35
N LEU A 91 23.57 -6.68 -11.76
CA LEU A 91 24.59 -7.58 -12.28
C LEU A 91 25.27 -7.05 -13.56
N VAL A 92 24.48 -6.52 -14.49
CA VAL A 92 25.01 -5.91 -15.73
C VAL A 92 25.95 -4.75 -15.41
N VAL A 93 25.59 -3.88 -14.48
CA VAL A 93 26.42 -2.73 -14.07
C VAL A 93 27.74 -3.23 -13.47
N VAL A 94 27.72 -4.24 -12.60
CA VAL A 94 28.95 -4.81 -11.99
C VAL A 94 29.87 -5.39 -13.06
N VAL A 95 29.33 -6.14 -14.03
CA VAL A 95 30.12 -6.71 -15.14
C VAL A 95 30.74 -5.62 -15.98
N LEU A 96 30.01 -4.55 -16.29
CA LEU A 96 30.54 -3.41 -17.07
C LEU A 96 31.69 -2.70 -16.33
N ILE A 97 31.54 -2.47 -15.02
CA ILE A 97 32.59 -1.86 -14.21
C ILE A 97 33.85 -2.74 -14.19
N ALA A 98 33.68 -4.05 -13.99
CA ALA A 98 34.78 -4.99 -14.00
C ALA A 98 35.48 -5.02 -15.36
N TRP A 99 34.76 -4.96 -16.46
CA TRP A 99 35.32 -4.96 -17.81
C TRP A 99 36.11 -3.67 -18.09
N ILE A 100 35.55 -2.51 -17.72
CA ILE A 100 36.24 -1.22 -17.85
C ILE A 100 37.52 -1.21 -17.02
N ALA A 101 37.47 -1.71 -15.77
CA ALA A 101 38.66 -1.80 -14.91
C ALA A 101 39.74 -2.70 -15.52
N CYS A 102 39.35 -3.85 -16.09
CA CYS A 102 40.26 -4.75 -16.77
C CYS A 102 40.91 -4.12 -18.01
N CYS A 103 40.11 -3.44 -18.85
CA CYS A 103 40.64 -2.72 -20.04
C CYS A 103 41.54 -1.55 -19.66
N CYS A 104 41.30 -0.87 -18.52
CA CYS A 104 42.20 0.17 -18.05
C CYS A 104 43.52 -0.39 -17.52
N CYS A 105 43.51 -1.57 -16.87
CA CYS A 105 44.73 -2.24 -16.42
C CYS A 105 45.62 -2.69 -17.56
N ASP A 106 45.05 -3.12 -18.72
CA ASP A 106 45.85 -3.48 -19.93
C ASP A 106 46.52 -2.28 -20.61
N LYS A 107 45.96 -1.08 -20.44
CA LYS A 107 46.57 0.14 -20.99
C LYS A 107 47.69 0.74 -20.13
N ILE A 108 47.81 0.31 -18.88
CA ILE A 108 48.84 0.80 -17.95
C ILE A 108 50.11 -0.05 -18.01
N LYS A 109 50.07 -1.19 -18.66
CA LYS A 109 51.24 -2.01 -18.96
C LYS A 109 51.88 -1.58 -20.30
#